data_2bd19819686a011a2c3ab7ca11c450f3
#
_entry.id   2bd19819686a011a2c3ab7ca11c450f3
#
_cell.length_a   1.000
_cell.length_b   1.000
_cell.length_c   1.000
_cell.angle_alpha   90.00
_cell.angle_beta   90.00
_cell.angle_gamma   90.00
#
_symmetry.space_group_name_H-M   'P 1'
#
loop_
_entity.id
_entity.type
_entity.pdbx_description
1 polymer ?
#
loop_
_entity_poly.entity_id
_entity_poly.type
_entity_poly.pdbx_seq_one_letter_code
_entity_poly.pdbx_strand_id
1 'polypeptide(L)'
;PGKICPPEGVDAPMMKVDAVKRGTWDRQIPIAVRSSWRGAMECNGNGLCFNFDVKSPMCPSMKVSNQRIHSPKGRATLVREWLRLLADRGVDPNQLEKALPEQGVSLRSLVARTRNSWHARKGEYDFSHEVKEAMSGCLACKACSTQCPIKIDVPEFRSRFLQLYHSRYLRPVRDHLVASVESYAPLMAQAPKTFNFFINQPWLKKLSEKHIGMVDLPLLSAPSLKQQMAGHRSANMTLEQLEALSDEQRAKMVLV
;
A
#
# COMPACT_ATOMS: atom_id res chain seq x y z
N PRO A 1 38.56 -15.00 -6.58
CA PRO A 1 39.76 -14.23 -6.58
C PRO A 1 39.84 -13.40 -7.87
N GLY A 2 40.29 -12.13 -7.83
CA GLY A 2 40.41 -11.27 -8.99
C GLY A 2 39.21 -10.45 -9.40
N LYS A 3 38.04 -10.57 -8.74
CA LYS A 3 36.86 -9.75 -9.02
C LYS A 3 36.84 -8.40 -8.32
N ILE A 4 37.61 -8.25 -7.25
CA ILE A 4 37.70 -7.03 -6.45
C ILE A 4 39.07 -6.38 -6.61
N CYS A 5 40.12 -7.21 -6.62
CA CYS A 5 41.48 -6.79 -6.90
C CYS A 5 42.02 -7.64 -8.06
N PRO A 6 42.47 -7.03 -9.17
CA PRO A 6 43.11 -7.79 -10.24
C PRO A 6 44.43 -8.40 -9.71
N PRO A 7 44.89 -9.53 -10.27
CA PRO A 7 46.22 -10.03 -10.01
C PRO A 7 47.29 -8.98 -10.35
N GLU A 8 48.40 -8.99 -9.64
CA GLU A 8 49.51 -8.08 -9.94
C GLU A 8 49.91 -8.16 -11.44
N GLY A 9 50.05 -7.01 -12.08
CA GLY A 9 50.41 -6.90 -13.49
C GLY A 9 49.24 -6.99 -14.49
N VAL A 10 47.98 -7.07 -14.02
CA VAL A 10 46.81 -7.03 -14.91
C VAL A 10 46.07 -5.71 -14.71
N ASP A 11 45.99 -4.90 -15.76
CA ASP A 11 45.12 -3.72 -15.76
C ASP A 11 43.67 -4.15 -15.68
N ALA A 12 43.04 -3.97 -14.50
CA ALA A 12 41.62 -4.16 -14.38
C ALA A 12 40.90 -3.02 -15.11
N PRO A 13 39.83 -3.30 -15.86
CA PRO A 13 38.97 -2.25 -16.37
C PRO A 13 38.35 -1.52 -15.16
N MET A 14 38.93 -0.40 -14.77
CA MET A 14 38.40 0.48 -13.74
C MET A 14 37.04 0.94 -14.17
N MET A 15 36.06 0.84 -13.27
CA MET A 15 34.73 1.39 -13.46
C MET A 15 34.90 2.87 -13.80
N LYS A 16 34.50 3.30 -15.00
CA LYS A 16 34.59 4.70 -15.42
C LYS A 16 33.92 5.59 -14.35
N VAL A 17 34.71 6.50 -13.81
CA VAL A 17 34.28 7.39 -12.69
C VAL A 17 33.24 8.41 -13.19
N ASP A 18 33.20 8.65 -14.49
CA ASP A 18 32.32 9.58 -15.20
C ASP A 18 30.89 9.07 -15.37
N ALA A 19 30.62 7.78 -15.10
CA ALA A 19 29.27 7.26 -15.15
C ALA A 19 28.39 7.94 -14.07
N VAL A 20 27.27 8.52 -14.51
CA VAL A 20 26.30 9.14 -13.60
C VAL A 20 25.76 8.10 -12.64
N LYS A 21 26.08 8.26 -11.35
CA LYS A 21 25.62 7.37 -10.30
C LYS A 21 24.23 7.81 -9.81
N ARG A 22 23.42 6.87 -9.34
CA ARG A 22 22.09 7.13 -8.79
C ARG A 22 22.08 8.26 -7.73
N GLY A 23 23.09 8.31 -6.85
CA GLY A 23 23.20 9.35 -5.82
C GLY A 23 23.29 10.79 -6.39
N THR A 24 23.72 10.97 -7.65
CA THR A 24 23.67 12.28 -8.33
C THR A 24 22.24 12.72 -8.57
N TRP A 25 21.40 11.81 -9.02
CA TRP A 25 19.97 12.07 -9.25
C TRP A 25 19.21 12.30 -7.95
N ASP A 26 19.52 11.52 -6.91
CA ASP A 26 18.89 11.67 -5.58
C ASP A 26 19.22 13.03 -4.95
N ARG A 27 20.35 13.66 -5.30
CA ARG A 27 20.70 15.02 -4.83
C ARG A 27 19.79 16.12 -5.37
N GLN A 28 19.09 15.86 -6.46
CA GLN A 28 18.10 16.80 -7.02
C GLN A 28 16.83 16.85 -6.16
N ILE A 29 16.60 15.86 -5.28
CA ILE A 29 15.47 15.83 -4.37
C ILE A 29 15.84 16.65 -3.12
N PRO A 30 15.01 17.62 -2.67
CA PRO A 30 15.27 18.42 -1.47
C PRO A 30 15.51 17.55 -0.23
N ILE A 31 16.40 17.99 0.66
CA ILE A 31 16.79 17.23 1.86
C ILE A 31 15.57 16.91 2.74
N ALA A 32 14.67 17.87 2.94
CA ALA A 32 13.46 17.69 3.72
C ALA A 32 12.55 16.58 3.14
N VAL A 33 12.44 16.49 1.81
CA VAL A 33 11.68 15.45 1.12
C VAL A 33 12.38 14.10 1.27
N ARG A 34 13.71 14.04 1.08
CA ARG A 34 14.47 12.80 1.29
C ARG A 34 14.33 12.27 2.71
N SER A 35 14.38 13.15 3.70
CA SER A 35 14.24 12.77 5.10
C SER A 35 12.84 12.27 5.43
N SER A 36 11.79 12.88 4.88
CA SER A 36 10.41 12.45 5.13
C SER A 36 10.03 11.17 4.38
N TRP A 37 10.69 10.87 3.25
CA TRP A 37 10.46 9.67 2.42
C TRP A 37 11.56 8.62 2.60
N ARG A 38 12.12 8.50 3.82
CA ARG A 38 13.24 7.60 4.15
C ARG A 38 13.01 6.17 3.66
N GLY A 39 11.80 5.63 3.84
CA GLY A 39 11.45 4.28 3.42
C GLY A 39 11.77 3.97 1.95
N ALA A 40 11.66 4.96 1.05
CA ALA A 40 12.07 4.82 -0.34
C ALA A 40 13.54 5.22 -0.57
N MET A 41 14.03 6.26 0.13
CA MET A 41 15.34 6.85 -0.11
C MET A 41 16.50 6.02 0.42
N GLU A 42 16.32 5.26 1.48
CA GLU A 42 17.39 4.48 2.13
C GLU A 42 17.69 3.14 1.44
N CYS A 43 16.92 2.74 0.41
CA CYS A 43 17.20 1.49 -0.29
C CYS A 43 18.60 1.51 -0.92
N ASN A 44 19.52 0.69 -0.37
CA ASN A 44 20.91 0.56 -0.85
C ASN A 44 21.09 -0.47 -1.97
N GLY A 45 20.00 -1.20 -2.32
CA GLY A 45 20.02 -2.18 -3.40
C GLY A 45 20.71 -3.50 -3.07
N ASN A 46 20.72 -3.94 -1.80
CA ASN A 46 21.35 -5.19 -1.36
C ASN A 46 20.82 -6.47 -2.06
N GLY A 47 19.67 -6.39 -2.72
CA GLY A 47 19.15 -7.48 -3.56
C GLY A 47 18.36 -8.58 -2.85
N LEU A 48 18.25 -8.57 -1.52
CA LEU A 48 17.46 -9.57 -0.78
C LEU A 48 16.01 -9.66 -1.24
N CYS A 49 15.44 -8.56 -1.74
CA CYS A 49 14.09 -8.53 -2.27
C CYS A 49 13.92 -9.23 -3.64
N PHE A 50 15.02 -9.69 -4.25
CA PHE A 50 15.01 -10.52 -5.47
C PHE A 50 15.16 -12.01 -5.19
N ASN A 51 15.00 -12.42 -3.94
CA ASN A 51 15.09 -13.81 -3.54
C ASN A 51 13.83 -14.58 -3.96
N PHE A 52 14.01 -15.60 -4.80
CA PHE A 52 12.96 -16.49 -5.28
C PHE A 52 12.78 -17.75 -4.41
N ASP A 53 13.60 -17.93 -3.35
CA ASP A 53 13.46 -19.06 -2.43
C ASP A 53 12.04 -19.08 -1.84
N VAL A 54 11.36 -20.23 -1.98
CA VAL A 54 9.98 -20.43 -1.52
C VAL A 54 9.87 -20.24 0.01
N LYS A 55 10.93 -20.57 0.73
CA LYS A 55 10.99 -20.44 2.21
C LYS A 55 11.18 -18.99 2.67
N SER A 56 11.66 -18.12 1.80
CA SER A 56 11.81 -16.70 2.14
C SER A 56 10.46 -15.98 2.11
N PRO A 57 10.03 -15.28 3.15
CA PRO A 57 8.78 -14.52 3.15
C PRO A 57 8.88 -13.22 2.32
N MET A 58 10.08 -12.89 1.81
CA MET A 58 10.33 -11.63 1.11
C MET A 58 9.52 -11.52 -0.19
N CYS A 59 8.75 -10.46 -0.27
CA CYS A 59 8.00 -9.96 -1.42
C CYS A 59 7.29 -11.02 -2.31
N PRO A 60 6.12 -11.53 -1.90
CA PRO A 60 5.35 -12.49 -2.72
C PRO A 60 4.96 -11.89 -4.07
N SER A 61 4.66 -10.61 -4.15
CA SER A 61 4.31 -9.91 -5.39
C SER A 61 5.41 -10.02 -6.46
N MET A 62 6.69 -9.87 -6.09
CA MET A 62 7.80 -10.02 -7.01
C MET A 62 7.96 -11.47 -7.48
N LYS A 63 7.79 -12.45 -6.56
CA LYS A 63 7.90 -13.88 -6.88
C LYS A 63 6.84 -14.32 -7.90
N VAL A 64 5.62 -13.86 -7.75
CA VAL A 64 4.50 -14.21 -8.66
C VAL A 64 4.66 -13.52 -10.01
N SER A 65 5.02 -12.24 -10.03
CA SER A 65 5.13 -11.48 -11.27
C SER A 65 6.42 -11.75 -12.04
N ASN A 66 7.45 -12.27 -11.39
CA ASN A 66 8.80 -12.43 -11.90
C ASN A 66 9.43 -11.13 -12.46
N GLN A 67 8.93 -9.98 -12.00
CA GLN A 67 9.37 -8.66 -12.48
C GLN A 67 10.02 -7.87 -11.35
N ARG A 68 11.23 -7.37 -11.58
CA ARG A 68 11.98 -6.58 -10.60
C ARG A 68 11.28 -5.28 -10.20
N ILE A 69 10.45 -4.71 -11.07
CA ILE A 69 9.68 -3.50 -10.80
C ILE A 69 8.72 -3.69 -9.61
N HIS A 70 8.21 -4.91 -9.42
CA HIS A 70 7.31 -5.26 -8.32
C HIS A 70 8.04 -5.61 -7.01
N SER A 71 9.38 -5.60 -7.02
CA SER A 71 10.16 -5.78 -5.79
C SER A 71 10.16 -4.50 -4.93
N PRO A 72 10.47 -4.60 -3.64
CA PRO A 72 10.68 -3.43 -2.78
C PRO A 72 11.67 -2.43 -3.36
N LYS A 73 12.80 -2.90 -3.91
CA LYS A 73 13.78 -2.04 -4.60
C LYS A 73 13.18 -1.36 -5.83
N GLY A 74 12.47 -2.09 -6.68
CA GLY A 74 11.85 -1.53 -7.89
C GLY A 74 10.89 -0.40 -7.53
N ARG A 75 10.00 -0.65 -6.57
CA ARG A 75 9.05 0.35 -6.06
C ARG A 75 9.74 1.56 -5.44
N ALA A 76 10.76 1.35 -4.61
CA ALA A 76 11.56 2.45 -4.05
C ALA A 76 12.25 3.27 -5.14
N THR A 77 12.76 2.63 -6.19
CA THR A 77 13.38 3.33 -7.33
C THR A 77 12.39 4.19 -8.10
N LEU A 78 11.17 3.68 -8.34
CA LEU A 78 10.12 4.45 -9.00
C LEU A 78 9.67 5.66 -8.16
N VAL A 79 9.51 5.49 -6.85
CA VAL A 79 9.16 6.61 -5.96
C VAL A 79 10.27 7.66 -5.94
N ARG A 80 11.55 7.26 -5.89
CA ARG A 80 12.67 8.21 -5.98
C ARG A 80 12.62 9.04 -7.25
N GLU A 81 12.37 8.39 -8.39
CA GLU A 81 12.26 9.09 -9.66
C GLU A 81 11.05 10.03 -9.69
N TRP A 82 9.92 9.59 -9.17
CA TRP A 82 8.74 10.42 -9.04
C TRP A 82 8.99 11.65 -8.15
N LEU A 83 9.67 11.50 -7.00
CA LEU A 83 10.05 12.61 -6.11
C LEU A 83 10.99 13.59 -6.81
N ARG A 84 11.93 13.08 -7.62
CA ARG A 84 12.83 13.90 -8.42
C ARG A 84 12.07 14.73 -9.46
N LEU A 85 11.14 14.11 -10.17
CA LEU A 85 10.30 14.78 -11.17
C LEU A 85 9.36 15.82 -10.53
N LEU A 86 8.88 15.59 -9.31
CA LEU A 86 8.14 16.61 -8.55
C LEU A 86 9.03 17.79 -8.18
N ALA A 87 10.24 17.52 -7.69
CA ALA A 87 11.20 18.56 -7.35
C ALA A 87 11.60 19.42 -8.57
N ASP A 88 11.81 18.80 -9.72
CA ASP A 88 12.09 19.47 -10.99
C ASP A 88 10.95 20.42 -11.41
N ARG A 89 9.71 20.08 -11.06
CA ARG A 89 8.52 20.92 -11.28
C ARG A 89 8.24 21.91 -10.15
N GLY A 90 9.12 22.02 -9.16
CA GLY A 90 8.95 22.89 -7.99
C GLY A 90 7.83 22.46 -7.03
N VAL A 91 7.40 21.18 -7.08
CA VAL A 91 6.31 20.65 -6.25
C VAL A 91 6.88 19.94 -5.04
N ASP A 92 6.49 20.38 -3.83
CA ASP A 92 6.86 19.74 -2.57
C ASP A 92 5.77 18.75 -2.12
N PRO A 93 6.02 17.43 -2.14
CA PRO A 93 5.05 16.43 -1.72
C PRO A 93 4.68 16.54 -0.24
N ASN A 94 5.58 17.05 0.62
CA ASN A 94 5.29 17.21 2.04
C ASN A 94 4.27 18.34 2.30
N GLN A 95 4.35 19.41 1.53
CA GLN A 95 3.36 20.48 1.59
C GLN A 95 2.01 20.01 1.07
N LEU A 96 2.00 19.26 -0.02
CA LEU A 96 0.77 18.66 -0.55
C LEU A 96 0.10 17.72 0.46
N GLU A 97 0.86 16.85 1.14
CA GLU A 97 0.32 15.95 2.16
C GLU A 97 -0.32 16.70 3.32
N LYS A 98 0.29 17.80 3.77
CA LYS A 98 -0.27 18.64 4.85
C LYS A 98 -1.55 19.36 4.44
N ALA A 99 -1.63 19.80 3.19
CA ALA A 99 -2.80 20.52 2.68
C ALA A 99 -4.02 19.62 2.40
N LEU A 100 -3.83 18.30 2.22
CA LEU A 100 -4.91 17.39 1.85
C LEU A 100 -6.05 17.29 2.88
N PRO A 101 -5.80 17.19 4.21
CA PRO A 101 -6.86 17.13 5.21
C PRO A 101 -7.71 18.40 5.25
N GLU A 102 -7.10 19.57 4.98
CA GLU A 102 -7.76 20.86 5.02
C GLU A 102 -8.64 21.12 3.77
N GLN A 103 -8.29 20.51 2.64
CA GLN A 103 -8.98 20.75 1.38
C GLN A 103 -10.36 20.08 1.27
N GLY A 104 -10.67 19.08 2.10
CA GLY A 104 -11.94 18.37 2.06
C GLY A 104 -12.33 17.84 0.68
N VAL A 105 -13.54 17.31 0.55
CA VAL A 105 -14.12 16.91 -0.74
C VAL A 105 -14.94 18.09 -1.28
N SER A 106 -14.31 18.95 -2.08
CA SER A 106 -15.00 20.04 -2.78
C SER A 106 -15.47 19.57 -4.16
N LEU A 107 -16.61 20.08 -4.63
CA LEU A 107 -17.10 19.88 -6.00
C LEU A 107 -16.02 20.25 -7.03
N ARG A 108 -15.29 21.34 -6.79
CA ARG A 108 -14.19 21.79 -7.66
C ARG A 108 -13.08 20.75 -7.76
N SER A 109 -12.71 20.12 -6.63
CA SER A 109 -11.70 19.06 -6.60
C SER A 109 -12.20 17.79 -7.31
N LEU A 110 -13.49 17.46 -7.19
CA LEU A 110 -14.09 16.32 -7.89
C LEU A 110 -14.08 16.51 -9.40
N VAL A 111 -14.47 17.69 -9.89
CA VAL A 111 -14.42 18.03 -11.33
C VAL A 111 -12.99 17.96 -11.85
N ALA A 112 -12.01 18.48 -11.11
CA ALA A 112 -10.61 18.42 -11.51
C ALA A 112 -10.11 16.96 -11.59
N ARG A 113 -10.42 16.11 -10.60
CA ARG A 113 -10.06 14.68 -10.59
C ARG A 113 -10.71 13.93 -11.76
N THR A 114 -11.97 14.22 -12.07
CA THR A 114 -12.68 13.61 -13.20
C THR A 114 -12.02 13.99 -14.52
N ARG A 115 -11.71 15.27 -14.71
CA ARG A 115 -11.02 15.77 -15.89
C ARG A 115 -9.63 15.11 -16.05
N ASN A 116 -8.83 15.10 -15.00
CA ASN A 116 -7.49 14.50 -15.03
C ASN A 116 -7.57 12.99 -15.35
N SER A 117 -8.52 12.28 -14.74
CA SER A 117 -8.72 10.84 -15.01
C SER A 117 -9.18 10.57 -16.45
N TRP A 118 -9.93 11.49 -17.04
CA TRP A 118 -10.33 11.39 -18.45
C TRP A 118 -9.14 11.65 -19.39
N HIS A 119 -8.31 12.67 -19.11
CA HIS A 119 -7.07 12.95 -19.84
C HIS A 119 -6.09 11.76 -19.77
N ALA A 120 -5.92 11.17 -18.58
CA ALA A 120 -5.10 9.97 -18.40
C ALA A 120 -5.59 8.78 -19.26
N ARG A 121 -6.92 8.59 -19.38
CA ARG A 121 -7.50 7.56 -20.26
C ARG A 121 -7.26 7.85 -21.75
N LYS A 122 -7.07 9.10 -22.12
CA LYS A 122 -6.71 9.50 -23.51
C LYS A 122 -5.23 9.34 -23.83
N GLY A 123 -4.42 8.88 -22.88
CA GLY A 123 -2.99 8.63 -23.08
C GLY A 123 -2.09 9.82 -22.75
N GLU A 124 -2.59 10.84 -22.05
CA GLU A 124 -1.71 11.89 -21.52
C GLU A 124 -0.73 11.28 -20.53
N TYR A 125 0.57 11.46 -20.81
CA TYR A 125 1.64 10.84 -20.04
C TYR A 125 1.81 11.52 -18.67
N ASP A 126 1.72 10.74 -17.61
CA ASP A 126 2.13 11.12 -16.25
C ASP A 126 2.86 9.93 -15.60
N PHE A 127 4.13 10.12 -15.26
CA PHE A 127 4.97 9.08 -14.62
C PHE A 127 4.33 8.52 -13.33
N SER A 128 3.44 9.26 -12.69
CA SER A 128 2.71 8.76 -11.52
C SER A 128 1.84 7.54 -11.82
N HIS A 129 1.45 7.32 -13.08
CA HIS A 129 0.70 6.11 -13.48
C HIS A 129 1.57 4.85 -13.44
N GLU A 130 2.82 4.93 -13.87
CA GLU A 130 3.77 3.81 -13.76
C GLU A 130 4.03 3.44 -12.30
N VAL A 131 4.23 4.46 -11.45
CA VAL A 131 4.38 4.25 -10.00
C VAL A 131 3.14 3.60 -9.40
N LYS A 132 1.95 4.10 -9.75
CA LYS A 132 0.67 3.55 -9.28
C LYS A 132 0.49 2.09 -9.70
N GLU A 133 0.85 1.74 -10.93
CA GLU A 133 0.76 0.37 -11.44
C GLU A 133 1.67 -0.57 -10.63
N ALA A 134 2.94 -0.20 -10.45
CA ALA A 134 3.87 -0.96 -9.63
C ALA A 134 3.40 -1.12 -8.17
N MET A 135 2.73 -0.10 -7.60
CA MET A 135 2.18 -0.14 -6.25
C MET A 135 0.91 -0.99 -6.14
N SER A 136 0.13 -1.13 -7.22
CA SER A 136 -1.14 -1.86 -7.22
C SER A 136 -0.97 -3.34 -6.88
N GLY A 137 0.14 -3.97 -7.30
CA GLY A 137 0.45 -5.36 -6.96
C GLY A 137 1.05 -5.59 -5.56
N CYS A 138 1.20 -4.55 -4.73
CA CYS A 138 1.73 -4.70 -3.38
C CYS A 138 0.64 -5.13 -2.40
N LEU A 139 0.84 -6.28 -1.73
CA LEU A 139 -0.09 -6.84 -0.74
C LEU A 139 -0.05 -6.13 0.62
N ALA A 140 0.82 -5.14 0.80
CA ALA A 140 1.03 -4.45 2.08
C ALA A 140 1.37 -5.38 3.27
N CYS A 141 1.95 -6.54 3.01
CA CYS A 141 2.25 -7.58 4.00
C CYS A 141 3.39 -7.24 4.98
N LYS A 142 4.08 -6.12 4.78
CA LYS A 142 5.22 -5.65 5.59
C LYS A 142 6.45 -6.59 5.65
N ALA A 143 6.49 -7.69 4.90
CA ALA A 143 7.65 -8.57 4.87
C ALA A 143 8.95 -7.83 4.48
N CYS A 144 8.87 -6.79 3.65
CA CYS A 144 10.01 -5.96 3.29
C CYS A 144 10.57 -5.17 4.48
N SER A 145 9.74 -4.70 5.41
CA SER A 145 10.21 -3.95 6.59
C SER A 145 10.83 -4.85 7.66
N THR A 146 10.46 -6.14 7.70
CA THR A 146 10.98 -7.10 8.68
C THR A 146 12.19 -7.87 8.17
N GLN A 147 12.21 -8.26 6.90
CA GLN A 147 13.26 -9.10 6.32
C GLN A 147 14.43 -8.30 5.71
N CYS A 148 14.21 -7.05 5.35
CA CYS A 148 15.28 -6.22 4.80
C CYS A 148 16.16 -5.66 5.93
N PRO A 149 17.50 -5.79 5.88
CA PRO A 149 18.39 -5.27 6.92
C PRO A 149 18.32 -3.76 7.11
N ILE A 150 17.92 -3.03 6.09
CA ILE A 150 17.69 -1.57 6.15
C ILE A 150 16.20 -1.20 6.28
N LYS A 151 15.34 -2.18 6.55
CA LYS A 151 13.92 -2.02 6.90
C LYS A 151 13.12 -1.13 5.95
N ILE A 152 13.28 -1.35 4.64
CA ILE A 152 12.49 -0.63 3.62
C ILE A 152 11.01 -0.96 3.79
N ASP A 153 10.20 0.03 4.14
CA ASP A 153 8.76 -0.13 4.34
C ASP A 153 7.98 0.35 3.10
N VAL A 154 7.75 -0.59 2.16
CA VAL A 154 6.94 -0.31 0.96
C VAL A 154 5.51 0.09 1.31
N PRO A 155 4.78 -0.58 2.23
CA PRO A 155 3.43 -0.18 2.63
C PRO A 155 3.33 1.26 3.09
N GLU A 156 4.31 1.77 3.82
CA GLU A 156 4.32 3.16 4.29
C GLU A 156 4.35 4.14 3.12
N PHE A 157 5.39 4.11 2.30
CA PHE A 157 5.51 5.07 1.19
C PHE A 157 4.48 4.83 0.08
N ARG A 158 3.95 3.60 -0.07
CA ARG A 158 2.82 3.29 -0.94
C ARG A 158 1.56 4.03 -0.49
N SER A 159 1.26 3.99 0.79
CA SER A 159 0.07 4.67 1.35
C SER A 159 0.13 6.18 1.08
N ARG A 160 1.26 6.81 1.36
CA ARG A 160 1.51 8.24 1.12
C ARG A 160 1.41 8.58 -0.36
N PHE A 161 2.06 7.80 -1.22
CA PHE A 161 1.98 7.99 -2.67
C PHE A 161 0.54 7.89 -3.18
N LEU A 162 -0.23 6.87 -2.77
CA LEU A 162 -1.61 6.70 -3.21
C LEU A 162 -2.53 7.82 -2.72
N GLN A 163 -2.29 8.38 -1.54
CA GLN A 163 -3.00 9.55 -1.05
C GLN A 163 -2.78 10.75 -1.97
N LEU A 164 -1.52 11.05 -2.31
CA LEU A 164 -1.18 12.12 -3.24
C LEU A 164 -1.68 11.84 -4.67
N TYR A 165 -1.58 10.61 -5.15
CA TYR A 165 -2.10 10.22 -6.45
C TYR A 165 -3.61 10.45 -6.55
N HIS A 166 -4.39 10.00 -5.56
CA HIS A 166 -5.85 10.15 -5.55
C HIS A 166 -6.34 11.55 -5.14
N SER A 167 -5.45 12.45 -4.76
CA SER A 167 -5.77 13.87 -4.70
C SER A 167 -5.93 14.50 -6.10
N ARG A 168 -5.27 13.92 -7.11
CA ARG A 168 -5.28 14.37 -8.51
C ARG A 168 -6.19 13.54 -9.43
N TYR A 169 -6.38 12.26 -9.13
CA TYR A 169 -7.13 11.30 -9.94
C TYR A 169 -8.26 10.65 -9.14
N LEU A 170 -9.31 10.20 -9.84
CA LEU A 170 -10.42 9.49 -9.20
C LEU A 170 -9.92 8.20 -8.53
N ARG A 171 -10.47 7.95 -7.36
CA ARG A 171 -10.28 6.69 -6.66
C ARG A 171 -11.27 5.65 -7.20
N PRO A 172 -10.87 4.38 -7.39
CA PRO A 172 -11.78 3.32 -7.79
C PRO A 172 -12.96 3.18 -6.81
N VAL A 173 -14.15 2.88 -7.33
CA VAL A 173 -15.36 2.66 -6.51
C VAL A 173 -15.15 1.56 -5.48
N ARG A 174 -14.40 0.51 -5.84
CA ARG A 174 -14.01 -0.57 -4.94
C ARG A 174 -13.36 -0.07 -3.65
N ASP A 175 -12.45 0.89 -3.76
CA ASP A 175 -11.72 1.41 -2.59
C ASP A 175 -12.67 2.15 -1.63
N HIS A 176 -13.68 2.85 -2.16
CA HIS A 176 -14.71 3.49 -1.34
C HIS A 176 -15.61 2.46 -0.66
N LEU A 177 -16.01 1.40 -1.38
CA LEU A 177 -16.81 0.33 -0.79
C LEU A 177 -16.06 -0.37 0.34
N VAL A 178 -14.80 -0.72 0.14
CA VAL A 178 -13.99 -1.35 1.19
C VAL A 178 -13.79 -0.42 2.40
N ALA A 179 -13.51 0.87 2.15
CA ALA A 179 -13.30 1.85 3.22
C ALA A 179 -14.56 2.12 4.05
N SER A 180 -15.76 1.95 3.46
CA SER A 180 -17.04 2.20 4.16
C SER A 180 -17.70 0.94 4.72
N VAL A 181 -17.02 -0.22 4.68
CA VAL A 181 -17.59 -1.49 5.14
C VAL A 181 -18.10 -1.44 6.58
N GLU A 182 -17.38 -0.77 7.46
CA GLU A 182 -17.79 -0.61 8.88
C GLU A 182 -19.10 0.17 9.04
N SER A 183 -19.41 1.06 8.10
CA SER A 183 -20.63 1.86 8.12
C SER A 183 -21.85 1.11 7.63
N TYR A 184 -21.71 0.29 6.57
CA TYR A 184 -22.85 -0.41 6.00
C TYR A 184 -23.00 -1.87 6.48
N ALA A 185 -21.93 -2.53 6.96
CA ALA A 185 -22.00 -3.90 7.44
C ALA A 185 -23.00 -4.09 8.61
N PRO A 186 -23.12 -3.19 9.59
CA PRO A 186 -24.14 -3.30 10.65
C PRO A 186 -25.58 -3.25 10.10
N LEU A 187 -25.81 -2.45 9.06
CA LEU A 187 -27.10 -2.38 8.39
C LEU A 187 -27.44 -3.68 7.64
N MET A 188 -26.45 -4.21 6.91
CA MET A 188 -26.61 -5.49 6.20
C MET A 188 -26.80 -6.66 7.18
N ALA A 189 -26.18 -6.60 8.36
CA ALA A 189 -26.30 -7.62 9.40
C ALA A 189 -27.71 -7.69 10.04
N GLN A 190 -28.60 -6.73 9.81
CA GLN A 190 -30.00 -6.80 10.25
C GLN A 190 -30.81 -7.82 9.45
N ALA A 191 -30.48 -8.05 8.17
CA ALA A 191 -31.14 -9.00 7.30
C ALA A 191 -30.14 -9.89 6.56
N PRO A 192 -29.33 -10.69 7.24
CA PRO A 192 -28.19 -11.39 6.65
C PRO A 192 -28.59 -12.41 5.59
N LYS A 193 -29.73 -13.10 5.75
CA LYS A 193 -30.23 -14.08 4.78
C LYS A 193 -30.59 -13.42 3.44
N THR A 194 -31.23 -12.26 3.50
CA THR A 194 -31.64 -11.49 2.30
C THR A 194 -30.41 -11.00 1.55
N PHE A 195 -29.41 -10.40 2.25
CA PHE A 195 -28.19 -9.94 1.63
C PHE A 195 -27.37 -11.09 1.04
N ASN A 196 -27.25 -12.21 1.74
CA ASN A 196 -26.57 -13.41 1.25
C ASN A 196 -27.24 -13.98 -0.01
N PHE A 197 -28.56 -13.93 -0.10
CA PHE A 197 -29.29 -14.32 -1.31
C PHE A 197 -28.89 -13.44 -2.50
N PHE A 198 -28.89 -12.10 -2.34
CA PHE A 198 -28.52 -11.19 -3.43
C PHE A 198 -27.05 -11.30 -3.81
N ILE A 199 -26.13 -11.36 -2.83
CA ILE A 199 -24.67 -11.47 -3.06
C ILE A 199 -24.36 -12.76 -3.84
N ASN A 200 -25.11 -13.83 -3.63
CA ASN A 200 -24.89 -15.11 -4.32
C ASN A 200 -25.45 -15.18 -5.73
N GLN A 201 -26.21 -14.16 -6.19
CA GLN A 201 -26.79 -14.17 -7.52
C GLN A 201 -25.70 -14.11 -8.62
N PRO A 202 -25.68 -15.04 -9.60
CA PRO A 202 -24.63 -15.11 -10.62
C PRO A 202 -24.50 -13.82 -11.45
N TRP A 203 -25.61 -13.16 -11.72
CA TRP A 203 -25.62 -11.91 -12.48
C TRP A 203 -24.96 -10.77 -11.69
N LEU A 204 -25.19 -10.71 -10.36
CA LEU A 204 -24.60 -9.68 -9.49
C LEU A 204 -23.10 -9.92 -9.32
N LYS A 205 -22.67 -11.18 -9.17
CA LYS A 205 -21.24 -11.54 -9.15
C LYS A 205 -20.53 -11.11 -10.42
N LYS A 206 -21.08 -11.42 -11.60
CA LYS A 206 -20.52 -10.98 -12.90
C LYS A 206 -20.49 -9.45 -13.05
N LEU A 207 -21.53 -8.75 -12.57
CA LEU A 207 -21.58 -7.30 -12.60
C LEU A 207 -20.52 -6.68 -11.67
N SER A 208 -20.40 -7.21 -10.46
CA SER A 208 -19.41 -6.79 -9.46
C SER A 208 -17.98 -7.03 -9.96
N GLU A 209 -17.70 -8.20 -10.51
CA GLU A 209 -16.40 -8.53 -11.10
C GLU A 209 -16.05 -7.57 -12.25
N LYS A 210 -16.95 -7.37 -13.19
CA LYS A 210 -16.71 -6.56 -14.39
C LYS A 210 -16.55 -5.06 -14.10
N HIS A 211 -17.36 -4.48 -13.22
CA HIS A 211 -17.44 -3.02 -13.04
C HIS A 211 -16.74 -2.54 -11.76
N ILE A 212 -16.67 -3.37 -10.72
CA ILE A 212 -16.10 -3.01 -9.43
C ILE A 212 -14.76 -3.71 -9.20
N GLY A 213 -14.54 -4.88 -9.86
CA GLY A 213 -13.35 -5.71 -9.66
C GLY A 213 -13.37 -6.47 -8.33
N MET A 214 -14.58 -6.82 -7.83
CA MET A 214 -14.78 -7.64 -6.64
C MET A 214 -15.36 -8.99 -7.07
N VAL A 215 -14.58 -10.05 -6.86
CA VAL A 215 -14.92 -11.40 -7.36
C VAL A 215 -15.81 -12.12 -6.37
N ASP A 216 -15.38 -12.25 -5.11
CA ASP A 216 -16.13 -12.96 -4.08
C ASP A 216 -16.32 -12.06 -2.85
N LEU A 217 -17.57 -11.68 -2.61
CA LEU A 217 -17.94 -10.97 -1.40
C LEU A 217 -18.16 -12.00 -0.27
N PRO A 218 -17.61 -11.76 0.93
CA PRO A 218 -17.83 -12.64 2.06
C PRO A 218 -19.31 -12.67 2.45
N LEU A 219 -19.82 -13.85 2.75
CA LEU A 219 -21.18 -14.02 3.25
C LEU A 219 -21.28 -13.52 4.69
N LEU A 220 -22.40 -12.90 5.00
CA LEU A 220 -22.73 -12.51 6.36
C LEU A 220 -23.11 -13.72 7.21
N SER A 221 -22.60 -13.80 8.43
CA SER A 221 -22.94 -14.89 9.33
C SER A 221 -24.43 -14.81 9.75
N ALA A 222 -25.10 -15.94 9.69
CA ALA A 222 -26.48 -16.09 10.14
C ALA A 222 -26.59 -17.37 10.99
N PRO A 223 -26.75 -17.27 12.31
CA PRO A 223 -27.02 -16.06 13.11
C PRO A 223 -25.81 -15.10 13.22
N SER A 224 -26.07 -13.82 13.49
CA SER A 224 -25.01 -12.82 13.69
C SER A 224 -24.18 -13.12 14.95
N LEU A 225 -22.94 -12.61 15.01
CA LEU A 225 -22.08 -12.76 16.18
C LEU A 225 -22.80 -12.34 17.46
N LYS A 226 -23.52 -11.22 17.44
CA LYS A 226 -24.33 -10.73 18.56
C LYS A 226 -25.37 -11.77 19.03
N GLN A 227 -26.04 -12.45 18.10
CA GLN A 227 -27.02 -13.50 18.41
C GLN A 227 -26.34 -14.77 18.92
N GLN A 228 -25.19 -15.15 18.37
CA GLN A 228 -24.41 -16.28 18.87
C GLN A 228 -23.87 -16.04 20.27
N MET A 229 -23.48 -14.81 20.57
CA MET A 229 -22.97 -14.38 21.87
C MET A 229 -24.06 -14.08 22.91
N ALA A 230 -25.34 -14.05 22.52
CA ALA A 230 -26.45 -13.71 23.44
C ALA A 230 -26.57 -14.65 24.65
N GLY A 231 -26.06 -15.87 24.54
CA GLY A 231 -25.97 -16.81 25.65
C GLY A 231 -24.71 -16.70 26.53
N HIS A 232 -23.75 -15.85 26.10
CA HIS A 232 -22.52 -15.64 26.84
C HIS A 232 -22.61 -14.31 27.59
N ARG A 233 -22.20 -14.29 28.85
CA ARG A 233 -22.09 -13.04 29.60
C ARG A 233 -21.01 -12.17 29.00
N SER A 234 -21.38 -11.25 28.09
CA SER A 234 -20.52 -10.14 27.69
C SER A 234 -20.79 -8.98 28.67
N ALA A 235 -19.84 -8.69 29.53
CA ALA A 235 -19.88 -7.50 30.37
C ALA A 235 -18.96 -6.45 29.74
N ASN A 236 -19.50 -5.25 29.49
CA ASN A 236 -18.66 -4.08 29.24
C ASN A 236 -17.95 -3.73 30.54
N MET A 237 -16.70 -4.12 30.67
CA MET A 237 -15.90 -3.84 31.86
C MET A 237 -15.01 -2.61 31.59
N THR A 238 -14.93 -1.74 32.61
CA THR A 238 -13.93 -0.66 32.61
C THR A 238 -12.54 -1.23 32.91
N LEU A 239 -11.48 -0.49 32.58
CA LEU A 239 -10.10 -0.88 32.90
C LEU A 239 -9.91 -1.20 34.38
N GLU A 240 -10.49 -0.39 35.28
CA GLU A 240 -10.44 -0.58 36.74
C GLU A 240 -11.10 -1.89 37.17
N GLN A 241 -12.23 -2.26 36.53
CA GLN A 241 -12.90 -3.53 36.78
C GLN A 241 -12.09 -4.73 36.27
N LEU A 242 -11.38 -4.57 35.17
CA LEU A 242 -10.45 -5.59 34.62
C LEU A 242 -9.25 -5.80 35.54
N GLU A 243 -8.71 -4.73 36.11
CA GLU A 243 -7.57 -4.80 37.04
C GLU A 243 -7.95 -5.45 38.38
N ALA A 244 -9.22 -5.30 38.82
CA ALA A 244 -9.74 -5.91 40.04
C ALA A 244 -10.04 -7.42 39.93
N LEU A 245 -9.96 -8.02 38.73
CA LEU A 245 -10.21 -9.45 38.53
C LEU A 245 -8.99 -10.30 38.95
N SER A 246 -9.30 -11.47 39.56
CA SER A 246 -8.24 -12.47 39.81
C SER A 246 -7.68 -13.07 38.53
N ASP A 247 -6.45 -13.58 38.57
CA ASP A 247 -5.79 -14.18 37.40
C ASP A 247 -6.57 -15.38 36.82
N GLU A 248 -7.26 -16.12 37.66
CA GLU A 248 -8.12 -17.22 37.24
C GLU A 248 -9.38 -16.73 36.48
N GLN A 249 -9.92 -15.58 36.86
CA GLN A 249 -11.04 -14.95 36.17
C GLN A 249 -10.60 -14.33 34.84
N ARG A 250 -9.43 -13.70 34.80
CA ARG A 250 -8.81 -13.18 33.55
C ARG A 250 -8.53 -14.28 32.54
N ALA A 251 -8.02 -15.45 32.98
CA ALA A 251 -7.72 -16.58 32.11
C ALA A 251 -8.98 -17.17 31.43
N LYS A 252 -10.17 -16.95 32.00
CA LYS A 252 -11.47 -17.39 31.44
C LYS A 252 -12.14 -16.35 30.55
N MET A 253 -11.54 -15.16 30.38
CA MET A 253 -12.09 -14.08 29.56
C MET A 253 -11.60 -14.22 28.12
N VAL A 254 -12.53 -14.10 27.17
CA VAL A 254 -12.22 -13.92 25.76
C VAL A 254 -12.51 -12.47 25.41
N LEU A 255 -11.48 -11.74 25.02
CA LEU A 255 -11.63 -10.39 24.43
C LEU A 255 -12.19 -10.55 23.02
N VAL A 256 -13.37 -9.98 22.76
CA VAL A 256 -14.03 -9.96 21.47
C VAL A 256 -14.00 -8.54 20.91
#